data_efaa5dea9db1511589df7ed6ab286c59
#
_entry.id   efaa5dea9db1511589df7ed6ab286c59
#
_cell.length_a   1.000
_cell.length_b   1.000
_cell.length_c   1.000
_cell.angle_alpha   90.00
_cell.angle_beta   90.00
_cell.angle_gamma   90.00
#
_symmetry.space_group_name_H-M   'P 1'
#
loop_
_entity.id
_entity.type
_entity.pdbx_description
1 polymer ?
#
loop_
_entity_poly.entity_id
_entity_poly.type
_entity_poly.pdbx_seq_one_letter_code
_entity_poly.pdbx_strand_id
1 'polypeptide(L)'
;MRGLSKNSLAVVEERFNAAAGSADLGRLAEDLNAIADLLDREHGLRRALSDPARPAAQKAQVVRGLLDGKVAEAAIATAEAAVEAKWSRAGDLADVLERLGVIAAAAEAEAQGTLDDVEDELFRFGRIVAANPELRRALTDPSAAEEGKRQLLQDLLGSRVAPTTLRLITQLVLHPRGRSLEAGLEELGRLVAQQRQRLVATVRSAVELTEEQKRRITTWLRTSYGRDVHINVEVDPRVLGGFSVRIGDEIIDTTIVGRIEEVRRRLAG
;
A
#
# COMPACT_ATOMS: atom_id res chain seq x y z
N MET A 1 0.24 -0.98 15.99
CA MET A 1 0.58 0.45 16.19
C MET A 1 -0.36 1.11 17.19
N ARG A 2 0.12 1.99 18.07
CA ARG A 2 -0.68 2.65 19.13
C ARG A 2 -0.53 4.18 19.02
N GLY A 3 -1.59 4.93 19.34
CA GLY A 3 -1.56 6.38 19.53
C GLY A 3 -0.92 7.18 18.38
N LEU A 4 0.22 7.82 18.65
CA LEU A 4 0.94 8.66 17.70
C LEU A 4 1.23 7.96 16.36
N SER A 5 1.64 6.69 16.39
CA SER A 5 1.92 5.92 15.18
C SER A 5 0.69 5.72 14.29
N LYS A 6 -0.52 5.71 14.86
CA LYS A 6 -1.76 5.60 14.08
C LYS A 6 -2.05 6.88 13.27
N ASN A 7 -1.84 8.06 13.86
CA ASN A 7 -2.01 9.33 13.14
C ASN A 7 -0.93 9.52 12.08
N SER A 8 0.31 9.14 12.40
CA SER A 8 1.43 9.17 11.46
C SER A 8 1.19 8.24 10.27
N LEU A 9 0.62 7.05 10.51
CA LEU A 9 0.26 6.11 9.45
C LEU A 9 -0.69 6.74 8.43
N ALA A 10 -1.74 7.43 8.87
CA ALA A 10 -2.71 8.06 7.97
C ALA A 10 -2.06 9.10 7.04
N VAL A 11 -1.13 9.92 7.57
CA VAL A 11 -0.38 10.90 6.77
C VAL A 11 0.53 10.23 5.74
N VAL A 12 1.20 9.14 6.14
CA VAL A 12 2.09 8.40 5.23
C VAL A 12 1.27 7.66 4.17
N GLU A 13 0.12 7.08 4.53
CA GLU A 13 -0.80 6.44 3.58
C GLU A 13 -1.34 7.44 2.55
N GLU A 14 -1.62 8.69 2.92
CA GLU A 14 -2.03 9.74 1.99
C GLU A 14 -0.93 10.04 0.95
N ARG A 15 0.33 10.19 1.40
CA ARG A 15 1.48 10.41 0.50
C ARG A 15 1.77 9.21 -0.38
N PHE A 16 1.71 8.01 0.19
CA PHE A 16 1.83 6.76 -0.56
C PHE A 16 0.78 6.67 -1.66
N ASN A 17 -0.49 6.91 -1.34
CA ASN A 17 -1.58 6.83 -2.31
C ASN A 17 -1.39 7.84 -3.46
N ALA A 18 -0.92 9.06 -3.16
CA ALA A 18 -0.60 10.07 -4.17
C ALA A 18 0.54 9.61 -5.10
N ALA A 19 1.58 8.97 -4.54
CA ALA A 19 2.73 8.49 -5.29
C ALA A 19 2.40 7.21 -6.09
N ALA A 20 1.57 6.33 -5.54
CA ALA A 20 1.19 5.05 -6.15
C ALA A 20 0.30 5.20 -7.40
N GLY A 21 -0.46 6.31 -7.51
CA GLY A 21 -1.43 6.52 -8.60
C GLY A 21 -0.85 6.50 -10.02
N SER A 22 0.44 6.79 -10.19
CA SER A 22 1.16 6.76 -11.47
C SER A 22 2.37 5.83 -11.48
N ALA A 23 2.58 5.05 -10.41
CA ALA A 23 3.75 4.20 -10.26
C ALA A 23 3.50 2.78 -10.78
N ASP A 24 4.60 2.10 -11.12
CA ASP A 24 4.61 0.64 -11.23
C ASP A 24 4.45 0.05 -9.82
N LEU A 25 3.28 -0.52 -9.53
CA LEU A 25 2.92 -1.00 -8.20
C LEU A 25 3.77 -2.20 -7.77
N GLY A 26 4.14 -3.08 -8.70
CA GLY A 26 5.02 -4.21 -8.41
C GLY A 26 6.40 -3.74 -7.98
N ARG A 27 6.99 -2.81 -8.74
CA ARG A 27 8.28 -2.19 -8.42
C ARG A 27 8.21 -1.42 -7.09
N LEU A 28 7.13 -0.66 -6.87
CA LEU A 28 6.92 0.08 -5.62
C LEU A 28 6.87 -0.86 -4.42
N ALA A 29 6.18 -2.00 -4.53
CA ALA A 29 6.12 -3.01 -3.49
C ALA A 29 7.50 -3.58 -3.14
N GLU A 30 8.29 -3.93 -4.15
CA GLU A 30 9.66 -4.44 -3.98
C GLU A 30 10.58 -3.41 -3.34
N ASP A 31 10.57 -2.18 -3.83
CA ASP A 31 11.40 -1.10 -3.33
C ASP A 31 11.07 -0.75 -1.86
N LEU A 32 9.78 -0.68 -1.49
CA LEU A 32 9.36 -0.43 -0.10
C LEU A 32 9.79 -1.55 0.85
N ASN A 33 9.68 -2.81 0.42
CA ASN A 33 10.16 -3.95 1.19
C ASN A 33 11.69 -3.90 1.35
N ALA A 34 12.43 -3.60 0.28
CA ALA A 34 13.88 -3.47 0.35
C ALA A 34 14.35 -2.35 1.32
N ILE A 35 13.63 -1.21 1.33
CA ILE A 35 13.91 -0.11 2.28
C ILE A 35 13.60 -0.57 3.71
N ALA A 36 12.50 -1.27 3.92
CA ALA A 36 12.13 -1.79 5.22
C ALA A 36 13.16 -2.80 5.75
N ASP A 37 13.69 -3.69 4.90
CA ASP A 37 14.72 -4.66 5.23
C ASP A 37 16.08 -3.99 5.51
N LEU A 38 16.40 -2.92 4.77
CA LEU A 38 17.58 -2.10 5.06
C LEU A 38 17.50 -1.51 6.48
N LEU A 39 16.34 -0.95 6.84
CA LEU A 39 16.14 -0.38 8.18
C LEU A 39 16.19 -1.42 9.29
N ASP A 40 15.84 -2.66 9.01
CA ASP A 40 15.94 -3.74 9.99
C ASP A 40 17.38 -4.21 10.18
N ARG A 41 18.17 -4.29 9.13
CA ARG A 41 19.59 -4.62 9.20
C ARG A 41 20.42 -3.49 9.82
N GLU A 42 20.13 -2.26 9.45
CA GLU A 42 20.89 -1.07 9.86
C GLU A 42 20.23 -0.37 11.07
N HIS A 43 20.35 -0.97 12.26
CA HIS A 43 19.72 -0.45 13.49
C HIS A 43 20.12 1.00 13.82
N GLY A 44 21.36 1.41 13.50
CA GLY A 44 21.85 2.78 13.67
C GLY A 44 21.10 3.77 12.78
N LEU A 45 20.93 3.40 11.50
CA LEU A 45 20.19 4.19 10.52
C LEU A 45 18.71 4.32 10.93
N ARG A 46 18.06 3.19 11.27
CA ARG A 46 16.68 3.18 11.74
C ARG A 46 16.47 4.10 12.94
N ARG A 47 17.36 4.03 13.96
CA ARG A 47 17.29 4.90 15.13
C ARG A 47 17.46 6.37 14.75
N ALA A 48 18.41 6.70 13.87
CA ALA A 48 18.66 8.06 13.43
C ALA A 48 17.47 8.65 12.65
N LEU A 49 16.82 7.85 11.80
CA LEU A 49 15.68 8.28 10.99
C LEU A 49 14.35 8.33 11.78
N SER A 50 14.21 7.56 12.85
CA SER A 50 13.04 7.59 13.73
C SER A 50 13.16 8.57 14.91
N ASP A 51 14.31 9.24 15.08
CA ASP A 51 14.57 10.16 16.17
C ASP A 51 13.66 11.41 16.06
N PRO A 52 12.76 11.65 17.03
CA PRO A 52 11.85 12.80 17.00
C PRO A 52 12.57 14.14 17.25
N ALA A 53 13.80 14.13 17.80
CA ALA A 53 14.60 15.31 18.04
C ALA A 53 15.27 15.84 16.76
N ARG A 54 15.42 15.03 15.72
CA ARG A 54 16.01 15.44 14.45
C ARG A 54 14.99 16.16 13.57
N PRO A 55 15.38 17.26 12.90
CA PRO A 55 14.51 17.96 11.95
C PRO A 55 14.02 17.00 10.83
N ALA A 56 12.72 17.03 10.55
CA ALA A 56 12.09 16.17 9.54
C ALA A 56 12.77 16.29 8.17
N ALA A 57 13.04 17.52 7.71
CA ALA A 57 13.70 17.78 6.43
C ALA A 57 15.11 17.16 6.34
N GLN A 58 15.88 17.15 7.44
CA GLN A 58 17.20 16.50 7.43
C GLN A 58 17.10 14.98 7.27
N LYS A 59 16.11 14.35 7.92
CA LYS A 59 15.85 12.92 7.78
C LYS A 59 15.45 12.57 6.35
N ALA A 60 14.57 13.36 5.74
CA ALA A 60 14.16 13.20 4.35
C ALA A 60 15.35 13.34 3.38
N GLN A 61 16.22 14.33 3.57
CA GLN A 61 17.44 14.48 2.76
C GLN A 61 18.37 13.28 2.86
N VAL A 62 18.55 12.70 4.06
CA VAL A 62 19.34 11.48 4.25
C VAL A 62 18.72 10.32 3.47
N VAL A 63 17.40 10.12 3.55
CA VAL A 63 16.68 9.08 2.81
C VAL A 63 16.87 9.27 1.31
N ARG A 64 16.63 10.47 0.79
CA ARG A 64 16.83 10.77 -0.63
C ARG A 64 18.25 10.48 -1.09
N GLY A 65 19.26 10.98 -0.36
CA GLY A 65 20.67 10.73 -0.71
C GLY A 65 21.09 9.27 -0.68
N LEU A 66 20.42 8.43 0.13
CA LEU A 66 20.68 6.99 0.20
C LEU A 66 19.99 6.20 -0.92
N LEU A 67 18.80 6.62 -1.35
CA LEU A 67 17.90 5.86 -2.22
C LEU A 67 17.89 6.36 -3.67
N ASP A 68 18.31 7.59 -3.92
CA ASP A 68 18.32 8.18 -5.26
C ASP A 68 19.08 7.31 -6.26
N GLY A 69 18.46 7.10 -7.42
CA GLY A 69 18.96 6.22 -8.47
C GLY A 69 18.94 4.72 -8.17
N LYS A 70 18.49 4.28 -6.98
CA LYS A 70 18.44 2.87 -6.57
C LYS A 70 17.03 2.30 -6.55
N VAL A 71 16.04 3.13 -6.22
CA VAL A 71 14.62 2.76 -6.14
C VAL A 71 13.77 3.78 -6.89
N ALA A 72 12.52 3.43 -7.15
CA ALA A 72 11.57 4.30 -7.83
C ALA A 72 11.26 5.57 -7.00
N GLU A 73 11.00 6.70 -7.67
CA GLU A 73 10.69 7.98 -7.01
C GLU A 73 9.48 7.87 -6.07
N ALA A 74 8.47 7.06 -6.41
CA ALA A 74 7.32 6.80 -5.55
C ALA A 74 7.71 6.15 -4.20
N ALA A 75 8.70 5.25 -4.22
CA ALA A 75 9.23 4.64 -3.00
C ALA A 75 10.04 5.65 -2.16
N ILE A 76 10.83 6.52 -2.82
CA ILE A 76 11.56 7.61 -2.14
C ILE A 76 10.57 8.55 -1.47
N ALA A 77 9.56 9.05 -2.19
CA ALA A 77 8.56 9.97 -1.66
C ALA A 77 7.79 9.37 -0.46
N THR A 78 7.48 8.07 -0.53
CA THR A 78 6.83 7.34 0.57
C THR A 78 7.77 7.21 1.78
N ALA A 79 9.03 6.87 1.56
CA ALA A 79 10.03 6.75 2.63
C ALA A 79 10.34 8.11 3.29
N GLU A 80 10.41 9.19 2.52
CA GLU A 80 10.54 10.56 3.03
C GLU A 80 9.37 10.91 3.96
N ALA A 81 8.13 10.68 3.52
CA ALA A 81 6.95 10.89 4.36
C ALA A 81 6.99 10.04 5.64
N ALA A 82 7.46 8.79 5.54
CA ALA A 82 7.58 7.91 6.69
C ALA A 82 8.60 8.41 7.72
N VAL A 83 9.77 8.94 7.30
CA VAL A 83 10.77 9.46 8.24
C VAL A 83 10.44 10.86 8.77
N GLU A 84 9.65 11.64 8.06
CA GLU A 84 9.13 12.93 8.54
C GLU A 84 8.11 12.74 9.66
N ALA A 85 7.36 11.66 9.64
CA ALA A 85 6.34 11.32 10.63
C ALA A 85 6.96 10.96 12.00
N LYS A 86 6.13 11.00 13.06
CA LYS A 86 6.55 10.66 14.43
C LYS A 86 6.06 9.28 14.80
N TRP A 87 6.96 8.42 15.25
CA TRP A 87 6.68 7.04 15.62
C TRP A 87 6.82 6.82 17.12
N SER A 88 5.97 5.96 17.69
CA SER A 88 6.04 5.59 19.11
C SER A 88 7.24 4.69 19.40
N ARG A 89 7.68 3.90 18.43
CA ARG A 89 8.85 3.02 18.50
C ARG A 89 9.63 3.13 17.20
N ALA A 90 10.95 2.99 17.28
CA ALA A 90 11.82 3.02 16.10
C ALA A 90 11.46 1.92 15.06
N GLY A 91 10.95 0.77 15.51
CA GLY A 91 10.49 -0.31 14.64
C GLY A 91 9.25 0.04 13.81
N ASP A 92 8.39 0.92 14.31
CA ASP A 92 7.16 1.31 13.60
C ASP A 92 7.47 1.93 12.23
N LEU A 93 8.66 2.54 12.04
CA LEU A 93 9.11 3.09 10.75
C LEU A 93 9.30 2.00 9.69
N ALA A 94 9.94 0.89 10.03
CA ALA A 94 10.11 -0.23 9.10
C ALA A 94 8.79 -0.99 8.90
N ASP A 95 7.99 -1.13 9.97
CA ASP A 95 6.67 -1.79 9.90
C ASP A 95 5.71 -1.07 8.95
N VAL A 96 5.74 0.26 8.89
CA VAL A 96 4.87 1.02 7.97
C VAL A 96 5.29 0.83 6.52
N LEU A 97 6.59 0.81 6.22
CA LEU A 97 7.08 0.62 4.86
C LEU A 97 6.75 -0.79 4.34
N GLU A 98 6.94 -1.82 5.16
CA GLU A 98 6.50 -3.18 4.83
C GLU A 98 5.00 -3.24 4.56
N ARG A 99 4.19 -2.66 5.46
CA ARG A 99 2.74 -2.59 5.30
C ARG A 99 2.34 -1.95 3.98
N LEU A 100 2.97 -0.84 3.60
CA LEU A 100 2.70 -0.14 2.35
C LEU A 100 3.19 -0.95 1.13
N GLY A 101 4.29 -1.70 1.27
CA GLY A 101 4.73 -2.67 0.27
C GLY A 101 3.69 -3.77 0.02
N VAL A 102 3.07 -4.30 1.09
CA VAL A 102 1.97 -5.28 0.96
C VAL A 102 0.75 -4.65 0.29
N ILE A 103 0.39 -3.41 0.63
CA ILE A 103 -0.73 -2.70 0.01
C ILE A 103 -0.46 -2.45 -1.48
N ALA A 104 0.77 -2.07 -1.86
CA ALA A 104 1.16 -1.89 -3.26
C ALA A 104 1.06 -3.22 -4.04
N ALA A 105 1.54 -4.33 -3.47
CA ALA A 105 1.43 -5.66 -4.06
C ALA A 105 -0.04 -6.11 -4.22
N ALA A 106 -0.89 -5.83 -3.24
CA ALA A 106 -2.31 -6.14 -3.32
C ALA A 106 -3.01 -5.28 -4.39
N ALA A 107 -2.65 -3.99 -4.52
CA ALA A 107 -3.18 -3.11 -5.56
C ALA A 107 -2.72 -3.53 -6.97
N GLU A 108 -1.48 -4.05 -7.11
CA GLU A 108 -1.01 -4.66 -8.35
C GLU A 108 -1.86 -5.89 -8.71
N ALA A 109 -2.10 -6.79 -7.74
CA ALA A 109 -2.94 -7.98 -7.95
C ALA A 109 -4.39 -7.61 -8.32
N GLU A 110 -4.93 -6.54 -7.71
CA GLU A 110 -6.26 -6.03 -8.06
C GLU A 110 -6.30 -5.52 -9.52
N ALA A 111 -5.29 -4.75 -9.93
CA ALA A 111 -5.18 -4.24 -11.30
C ALA A 111 -5.02 -5.38 -12.34
N GLN A 112 -4.42 -6.50 -11.92
CA GLN A 112 -4.26 -7.72 -12.74
C GLN A 112 -5.47 -8.66 -12.67
N GLY A 113 -6.47 -8.40 -11.81
CA GLY A 113 -7.64 -9.26 -11.60
C GLY A 113 -7.34 -10.54 -10.82
N THR A 114 -6.22 -10.61 -10.09
CA THR A 114 -5.77 -11.80 -9.34
C THR A 114 -5.87 -11.64 -7.82
N LEU A 115 -6.50 -10.57 -7.33
CA LEU A 115 -6.57 -10.29 -5.89
C LEU A 115 -7.32 -11.36 -5.10
N ASP A 116 -8.40 -11.91 -5.66
CA ASP A 116 -9.18 -13.01 -5.05
C ASP A 116 -8.34 -14.29 -4.93
N ASP A 117 -7.51 -14.58 -5.95
CA ASP A 117 -6.59 -15.72 -5.91
C ASP A 117 -5.55 -15.51 -4.79
N VAL A 118 -4.98 -14.32 -4.68
CA VAL A 118 -4.00 -13.98 -3.62
C VAL A 118 -4.60 -14.19 -2.23
N GLU A 119 -5.84 -13.72 -1.98
CA GLU A 119 -6.52 -13.89 -0.70
C GLU A 119 -6.71 -15.37 -0.33
N ASP A 120 -7.23 -16.16 -1.27
CA ASP A 120 -7.50 -17.58 -1.09
C ASP A 120 -6.21 -18.43 -0.91
N GLU A 121 -5.17 -18.11 -1.69
CA GLU A 121 -3.87 -18.77 -1.63
C GLU A 121 -3.14 -18.49 -0.30
N LEU A 122 -3.16 -17.25 0.20
CA LEU A 122 -2.63 -16.91 1.52
C LEU A 122 -3.34 -17.67 2.63
N PHE A 123 -4.66 -17.75 2.55
CA PHE A 123 -5.47 -18.50 3.52
C PHE A 123 -5.14 -20.00 3.48
N ARG A 124 -5.09 -20.61 2.28
CA ARG A 124 -4.73 -22.04 2.11
C ARG A 124 -3.34 -22.32 2.61
N PHE A 125 -2.35 -21.46 2.29
CA PHE A 125 -0.99 -21.63 2.77
C PHE A 125 -0.92 -21.57 4.30
N GLY A 126 -1.64 -20.67 4.94
CA GLY A 126 -1.74 -20.60 6.40
C GLY A 126 -2.26 -21.90 7.01
N ARG A 127 -3.28 -22.52 6.40
CA ARG A 127 -3.81 -23.81 6.84
C ARG A 127 -2.81 -24.96 6.64
N ILE A 128 -2.06 -24.94 5.52
CA ILE A 128 -1.03 -25.95 5.25
C ILE A 128 0.08 -25.86 6.31
N VAL A 129 0.57 -24.65 6.61
CA VAL A 129 1.60 -24.42 7.63
C VAL A 129 1.12 -24.86 9.02
N ALA A 130 -0.13 -24.54 9.38
CA ALA A 130 -0.72 -24.95 10.66
C ALA A 130 -0.82 -26.49 10.80
N ALA A 131 -1.14 -27.19 9.70
CA ALA A 131 -1.27 -28.64 9.67
C ALA A 131 0.06 -29.38 9.56
N ASN A 132 1.16 -28.71 9.21
CA ASN A 132 2.47 -29.32 8.96
C ASN A 132 3.57 -28.70 9.82
N PRO A 133 3.80 -29.22 11.05
CA PRO A 133 4.81 -28.68 11.97
C PRO A 133 6.25 -28.73 11.41
N GLU A 134 6.57 -29.72 10.57
CA GLU A 134 7.88 -29.82 9.94
C GLU A 134 8.11 -28.72 8.91
N LEU A 135 7.14 -28.44 8.06
CA LEU A 135 7.18 -27.33 7.11
C LEU A 135 7.33 -25.99 7.86
N ARG A 136 6.49 -25.78 8.88
CA ARG A 136 6.60 -24.59 9.72
C ARG A 136 7.99 -24.42 10.30
N ARG A 137 8.57 -25.51 10.87
CA ARG A 137 9.94 -25.47 11.43
C ARG A 137 10.96 -25.10 10.36
N ALA A 138 10.90 -25.73 9.18
CA ALA A 138 11.83 -25.45 8.08
C ALA A 138 11.77 -23.98 7.63
N LEU A 139 10.57 -23.39 7.56
CA LEU A 139 10.39 -21.99 7.17
C LEU A 139 10.79 -20.98 8.26
N THR A 140 10.67 -21.35 9.53
CA THR A 140 10.92 -20.45 10.67
C THR A 140 12.27 -20.66 11.35
N ASP A 141 13.07 -21.63 10.94
CA ASP A 141 14.39 -21.90 11.51
C ASP A 141 15.32 -20.69 11.26
N PRO A 142 15.81 -20.01 12.32
CA PRO A 142 16.69 -18.87 12.16
C PRO A 142 18.10 -19.27 11.69
N SER A 143 18.47 -20.54 11.79
CA SER A 143 19.78 -21.06 11.34
C SER A 143 19.80 -21.46 9.87
N ALA A 144 18.62 -21.64 9.25
CA ALA A 144 18.51 -21.98 7.84
C ALA A 144 18.85 -20.78 6.95
N ALA A 145 19.67 -21.03 5.93
CA ALA A 145 20.05 -20.01 4.96
C ALA A 145 18.81 -19.43 4.23
N GLU A 146 18.77 -18.12 4.04
CA GLU A 146 17.67 -17.44 3.34
C GLU A 146 17.42 -18.05 1.94
N GLU A 147 18.51 -18.36 1.22
CA GLU A 147 18.40 -18.95 -0.12
C GLU A 147 17.75 -20.34 -0.07
N GLY A 148 18.04 -21.16 0.94
CA GLY A 148 17.39 -22.46 1.15
C GLY A 148 15.88 -22.33 1.39
N LYS A 149 15.47 -21.32 2.17
CA LYS A 149 14.04 -21.03 2.40
C LYS A 149 13.36 -20.52 1.12
N ARG A 150 14.04 -19.66 0.37
CA ARG A 150 13.55 -19.14 -0.92
C ARG A 150 13.33 -20.28 -1.92
N GLN A 151 14.31 -21.16 -2.06
CA GLN A 151 14.23 -22.31 -2.93
C GLN A 151 13.09 -23.26 -2.52
N LEU A 152 12.96 -23.55 -1.22
CA LEU A 152 11.85 -24.37 -0.70
C LEU A 152 10.50 -23.77 -1.05
N LEU A 153 10.31 -22.46 -0.89
CA LEU A 153 9.07 -21.78 -1.25
C LEU A 153 8.83 -21.81 -2.76
N GLN A 154 9.87 -21.61 -3.56
CA GLN A 154 9.79 -21.71 -5.02
C GLN A 154 9.37 -23.11 -5.49
N ASP A 155 9.94 -24.15 -4.90
CA ASP A 155 9.61 -25.55 -5.24
C ASP A 155 8.18 -25.92 -4.83
N LEU A 156 7.70 -25.41 -3.69
CA LEU A 156 6.36 -25.70 -3.18
C LEU A 156 5.26 -24.91 -3.90
N LEU A 157 5.51 -23.64 -4.20
CA LEU A 157 4.50 -22.66 -4.60
C LEU A 157 4.69 -22.11 -6.01
N GLY A 158 5.91 -22.07 -6.55
CA GLY A 158 6.29 -21.26 -7.72
C GLY A 158 5.41 -21.37 -8.95
N SER A 159 4.83 -22.57 -9.22
CA SER A 159 3.91 -22.77 -10.37
C SER A 159 2.44 -22.96 -9.94
N ARG A 160 2.13 -22.80 -8.66
CA ARG A 160 0.83 -23.17 -8.06
C ARG A 160 0.06 -22.00 -7.48
N VAL A 161 0.71 -20.86 -7.36
CA VAL A 161 0.15 -19.63 -6.80
C VAL A 161 0.47 -18.43 -7.68
N ALA A 162 -0.28 -17.36 -7.51
CA ALA A 162 0.00 -16.08 -8.17
C ALA A 162 1.41 -15.57 -7.80
N PRO A 163 2.13 -14.90 -8.72
CA PRO A 163 3.46 -14.33 -8.43
C PRO A 163 3.45 -13.41 -7.21
N THR A 164 2.39 -12.63 -7.03
CA THR A 164 2.20 -11.76 -5.87
C THR A 164 2.11 -12.54 -4.57
N THR A 165 1.40 -13.66 -4.54
CA THR A 165 1.29 -14.53 -3.36
C THR A 165 2.65 -15.10 -2.98
N LEU A 166 3.40 -15.63 -3.95
CA LEU A 166 4.74 -16.15 -3.71
C LEU A 166 5.66 -15.07 -3.14
N ARG A 167 5.62 -13.87 -3.69
CA ARG A 167 6.42 -12.71 -3.26
C ARG A 167 6.08 -12.32 -1.81
N LEU A 168 4.80 -12.21 -1.46
CA LEU A 168 4.34 -11.87 -0.10
C LEU A 168 4.75 -12.92 0.93
N ILE A 169 4.56 -14.21 0.63
CA ILE A 169 4.95 -15.31 1.53
C ILE A 169 6.48 -15.33 1.69
N THR A 170 7.23 -15.17 0.61
CA THR A 170 8.69 -15.16 0.64
C THR A 170 9.20 -14.03 1.51
N GLN A 171 8.67 -12.81 1.33
CA GLN A 171 9.04 -11.65 2.15
C GLN A 171 8.78 -11.91 3.65
N LEU A 172 7.61 -12.44 3.99
CA LEU A 172 7.25 -12.75 5.38
C LEU A 172 8.18 -13.80 6.01
N VAL A 173 8.52 -14.86 5.26
CA VAL A 173 9.38 -15.96 5.75
C VAL A 173 10.81 -15.50 5.95
N LEU A 174 11.33 -14.66 5.05
CA LEU A 174 12.70 -14.16 5.15
C LEU A 174 12.84 -13.04 6.19
N HIS A 175 11.81 -12.21 6.36
CA HIS A 175 11.83 -11.04 7.23
C HIS A 175 10.64 -11.04 8.21
N PRO A 176 10.57 -11.99 9.18
CA PRO A 176 9.42 -12.16 10.07
C PRO A 176 9.25 -11.02 11.09
N ARG A 177 10.27 -10.21 11.35
CA ARG A 177 10.26 -9.03 12.26
C ARG A 177 9.71 -9.35 13.65
N GLY A 178 10.07 -10.50 14.20
CA GLY A 178 9.63 -10.94 15.53
C GLY A 178 8.17 -11.39 15.61
N ARG A 179 7.47 -11.52 14.47
CA ARG A 179 6.13 -12.13 14.39
C ARG A 179 6.26 -13.65 14.20
N SER A 180 5.26 -14.42 14.66
CA SER A 180 5.13 -15.79 14.20
C SER A 180 4.68 -15.82 12.73
N LEU A 181 4.98 -16.91 12.03
CA LEU A 181 4.57 -17.07 10.62
C LEU A 181 3.04 -17.00 10.47
N GLU A 182 2.30 -17.59 11.41
CA GLU A 182 0.84 -17.57 11.43
C GLU A 182 0.30 -16.13 11.58
N ALA A 183 0.82 -15.37 12.56
CA ALA A 183 0.41 -13.98 12.76
C ALA A 183 0.76 -13.09 11.56
N GLY A 184 1.88 -13.35 10.89
CA GLY A 184 2.26 -12.67 9.68
C GLY A 184 1.32 -12.97 8.51
N LEU A 185 0.95 -14.24 8.31
CA LEU A 185 -0.01 -14.66 7.28
C LEU A 185 -1.42 -14.07 7.52
N GLU A 186 -1.88 -14.03 8.78
CA GLU A 186 -3.14 -13.38 9.14
C GLU A 186 -3.11 -11.88 8.81
N GLU A 187 -2.01 -11.21 9.10
CA GLU A 187 -1.84 -9.78 8.79
C GLU A 187 -1.82 -9.54 7.27
N LEU A 188 -1.11 -10.37 6.49
CA LEU A 188 -1.13 -10.30 5.02
C LEU A 188 -2.56 -10.46 4.48
N GLY A 189 -3.27 -11.52 4.90
CA GLY A 189 -4.65 -11.77 4.49
C GLY A 189 -5.57 -10.59 4.85
N ARG A 190 -5.40 -10.01 6.05
CA ARG A 190 -6.17 -8.83 6.47
C ARG A 190 -5.89 -7.60 5.59
N LEU A 191 -4.63 -7.36 5.20
CA LEU A 191 -4.27 -6.23 4.34
C LEU A 191 -4.80 -6.42 2.91
N VAL A 192 -4.73 -7.62 2.37
CA VAL A 192 -5.28 -7.97 1.05
C VAL A 192 -6.81 -7.80 1.05
N ALA A 193 -7.50 -8.33 2.07
CA ALA A 193 -8.95 -8.16 2.22
C ALA A 193 -9.36 -6.69 2.37
N GLN A 194 -8.55 -5.87 3.06
CA GLN A 194 -8.77 -4.42 3.14
C GLN A 194 -8.65 -3.74 1.78
N GLN A 195 -7.70 -4.14 0.94
CA GLN A 195 -7.57 -3.62 -0.43
C GLN A 195 -8.83 -3.91 -1.24
N ARG A 196 -9.35 -5.13 -1.19
CA ARG A 196 -10.61 -5.52 -1.84
C ARG A 196 -11.80 -4.67 -1.40
N GLN A 197 -11.84 -4.21 -0.15
CA GLN A 197 -12.93 -3.38 0.37
C GLN A 197 -12.82 -1.90 0.00
N ARG A 198 -11.69 -1.47 -0.55
CA ARG A 198 -11.50 -0.10 -1.01
C ARG A 198 -12.29 0.12 -2.30
N LEU A 199 -13.03 1.21 -2.36
CA LEU A 199 -13.62 1.67 -3.61
C LEU A 199 -12.60 2.56 -4.33
N VAL A 200 -12.37 2.30 -5.61
CA VAL A 200 -11.57 3.18 -6.46
C VAL A 200 -12.50 4.13 -7.18
N ALA A 201 -12.33 5.42 -6.92
CA ALA A 201 -13.07 6.48 -7.59
C ALA A 201 -12.15 7.23 -8.56
N THR A 202 -12.47 7.24 -9.86
CA THR A 202 -11.79 8.10 -10.84
C THR A 202 -12.46 9.46 -10.85
N VAL A 203 -11.73 10.51 -10.44
CA VAL A 203 -12.20 11.90 -10.45
C VAL A 203 -11.61 12.61 -11.65
N ARG A 204 -12.44 13.01 -12.61
CA ARG A 204 -12.04 13.82 -13.76
C ARG A 204 -12.32 15.29 -13.50
N SER A 205 -11.30 16.13 -13.69
CA SER A 205 -11.37 17.59 -13.49
C SER A 205 -10.66 18.32 -14.63
N ALA A 206 -11.11 19.54 -14.95
CA ALA A 206 -10.44 20.38 -15.96
C ALA A 206 -9.01 20.80 -15.56
N VAL A 207 -8.74 20.87 -14.28
CA VAL A 207 -7.47 21.31 -13.70
C VAL A 207 -7.06 20.38 -12.56
N GLU A 208 -5.79 20.43 -12.17
CA GLU A 208 -5.33 19.70 -10.99
C GLU A 208 -6.13 20.12 -9.74
N LEU A 209 -6.51 19.13 -8.95
CA LEU A 209 -7.19 19.36 -7.68
C LEU A 209 -6.16 19.62 -6.58
N THR A 210 -6.44 20.63 -5.74
CA THR A 210 -5.66 20.86 -4.53
C THR A 210 -5.83 19.73 -3.53
N GLU A 211 -4.88 19.54 -2.61
CA GLU A 211 -4.95 18.51 -1.56
C GLU A 211 -6.20 18.67 -0.68
N GLU A 212 -6.62 19.91 -0.44
CA GLU A 212 -7.87 20.19 0.29
C GLU A 212 -9.11 19.71 -0.48
N GLN A 213 -9.15 19.95 -1.78
CA GLN A 213 -10.25 19.48 -2.64
C GLN A 213 -10.29 17.95 -2.71
N LYS A 214 -9.12 17.31 -2.85
CA LYS A 214 -9.01 15.83 -2.82
C LYS A 214 -9.53 15.28 -1.51
N ARG A 215 -9.12 15.83 -0.35
CA ARG A 215 -9.61 15.41 0.97
C ARG A 215 -11.13 15.56 1.11
N ARG A 216 -11.70 16.68 0.65
CA ARG A 216 -13.15 16.90 0.70
C ARG A 216 -13.91 15.87 -0.13
N ILE A 217 -13.43 15.56 -1.33
CA ILE A 217 -14.03 14.54 -2.21
C ILE A 217 -13.93 13.16 -1.55
N THR A 218 -12.77 12.78 -1.04
CA THR A 218 -12.57 11.49 -0.36
C THR A 218 -13.48 11.36 0.87
N THR A 219 -13.59 12.40 1.69
CA THR A 219 -14.46 12.39 2.87
C THR A 219 -15.92 12.26 2.47
N TRP A 220 -16.36 12.98 1.45
CA TRP A 220 -17.72 12.89 0.93
C TRP A 220 -18.02 11.48 0.41
N LEU A 221 -17.13 10.92 -0.41
CA LEU A 221 -17.28 9.57 -0.94
C LEU A 221 -17.32 8.52 0.16
N ARG A 222 -16.43 8.61 1.15
CA ARG A 222 -16.41 7.70 2.30
C ARG A 222 -17.72 7.75 3.09
N THR A 223 -18.28 8.94 3.28
CA THR A 223 -19.57 9.10 3.97
C THR A 223 -20.73 8.52 3.14
N SER A 224 -20.70 8.69 1.83
CA SER A 224 -21.77 8.24 0.92
C SER A 224 -21.78 6.72 0.73
N TYR A 225 -20.61 6.09 0.65
CA TYR A 225 -20.48 4.66 0.36
C TYR A 225 -20.17 3.79 1.58
N GLY A 226 -19.89 4.39 2.75
CA GLY A 226 -19.57 3.65 3.99
C GLY A 226 -18.28 2.84 3.94
N ARG A 227 -17.41 3.10 2.96
CA ARG A 227 -16.14 2.39 2.71
C ARG A 227 -15.00 3.36 2.47
N ASP A 228 -13.77 2.93 2.69
CA ASP A 228 -12.61 3.70 2.29
C ASP A 228 -12.56 3.82 0.77
N VAL A 229 -12.37 5.05 0.27
CA VAL A 229 -12.35 5.36 -1.15
C VAL A 229 -10.97 5.90 -1.51
N HIS A 230 -10.33 5.25 -2.48
CA HIS A 230 -9.13 5.78 -3.11
C HIS A 230 -9.55 6.63 -4.32
N ILE A 231 -9.06 7.86 -4.41
CA ILE A 231 -9.34 8.72 -5.56
C ILE A 231 -8.15 8.79 -6.51
N ASN A 232 -8.40 8.46 -7.78
CA ASN A 232 -7.48 8.73 -8.89
C ASN A 232 -7.94 10.00 -9.59
N VAL A 233 -7.08 11.01 -9.69
CA VAL A 233 -7.41 12.27 -10.37
C VAL A 233 -6.87 12.25 -11.79
N GLU A 234 -7.78 12.36 -12.76
CA GLU A 234 -7.46 12.54 -14.18
C GLU A 234 -7.74 14.00 -14.56
N VAL A 235 -6.74 14.70 -15.09
CA VAL A 235 -6.92 16.05 -15.63
C VAL A 235 -7.35 15.95 -17.10
N ASP A 236 -8.60 16.34 -17.38
CA ASP A 236 -9.16 16.38 -18.73
C ASP A 236 -9.66 17.81 -19.03
N PRO A 237 -8.94 18.59 -19.87
CA PRO A 237 -9.35 19.97 -20.20
C PRO A 237 -10.72 20.11 -20.87
N ARG A 238 -11.31 18.98 -21.33
CA ARG A 238 -12.65 18.97 -21.92
C ARG A 238 -13.77 19.03 -20.89
N VAL A 239 -13.47 18.84 -19.61
CA VAL A 239 -14.44 18.98 -18.51
C VAL A 239 -14.80 20.46 -18.34
N LEU A 240 -16.04 20.81 -18.59
CA LEU A 240 -16.53 22.20 -18.49
C LEU A 240 -16.99 22.49 -17.04
N GLY A 241 -16.03 22.86 -16.19
CA GLY A 241 -16.27 23.26 -14.79
C GLY A 241 -16.76 22.13 -13.89
N GLY A 242 -16.36 22.14 -12.63
CA GLY A 242 -16.66 21.06 -11.69
C GLY A 242 -15.78 19.82 -11.90
N PHE A 243 -16.29 18.66 -11.48
CA PHE A 243 -15.64 17.37 -11.64
C PHE A 243 -16.68 16.25 -11.84
N SER A 244 -16.29 15.17 -12.47
CA SER A 244 -17.06 13.92 -12.49
C SER A 244 -16.34 12.84 -11.69
N VAL A 245 -17.09 12.00 -11.01
CA VAL A 245 -16.58 10.87 -10.23
C VAL A 245 -17.16 9.60 -10.80
N ARG A 246 -16.30 8.65 -11.17
CA ARG A 246 -16.71 7.30 -11.57
C ARG A 246 -16.23 6.29 -10.52
N ILE A 247 -17.15 5.46 -10.05
CA ILE A 247 -16.89 4.37 -9.12
C ILE A 247 -17.51 3.10 -9.72
N GLY A 248 -16.66 2.19 -10.22
CA GLY A 248 -17.16 1.05 -11.00
C GLY A 248 -17.99 1.55 -12.20
N ASP A 249 -19.23 1.11 -12.28
CA ASP A 249 -20.17 1.48 -13.35
C ASP A 249 -20.98 2.75 -13.04
N GLU A 250 -20.88 3.29 -11.82
CA GLU A 250 -21.60 4.49 -11.40
C GLU A 250 -20.82 5.75 -11.74
N ILE A 251 -21.50 6.71 -12.37
CA ILE A 251 -20.92 8.03 -12.68
C ILE A 251 -21.72 9.11 -11.96
N ILE A 252 -21.06 9.87 -11.09
CA ILE A 252 -21.62 11.05 -10.44
C ILE A 252 -21.03 12.27 -11.14
N ASP A 253 -21.85 12.94 -11.93
CA ASP A 253 -21.43 14.11 -12.72
C ASP A 253 -21.87 15.39 -12.00
N THR A 254 -20.90 16.14 -11.47
CA THR A 254 -21.11 17.46 -10.85
C THR A 254 -20.68 18.60 -11.77
N THR A 255 -20.37 18.31 -13.04
CA THR A 255 -19.98 19.33 -14.02
C THR A 255 -21.12 20.25 -14.35
N ILE A 256 -20.83 21.42 -14.94
CA ILE A 256 -21.82 22.35 -15.43
C ILE A 256 -22.68 21.68 -16.51
N VAL A 257 -22.07 20.85 -17.37
CA VAL A 257 -22.78 20.11 -18.42
C VAL A 257 -23.78 19.13 -17.82
N GLY A 258 -23.35 18.32 -16.83
CA GLY A 258 -24.23 17.37 -16.16
C GLY A 258 -25.42 18.05 -15.46
N ARG A 259 -25.20 19.21 -14.84
CA ARG A 259 -26.28 20.01 -14.23
C ARG A 259 -27.26 20.55 -15.25
N ILE A 260 -26.79 21.02 -16.40
CA ILE A 260 -27.64 21.51 -17.48
C ILE A 260 -28.48 20.36 -18.05
N GLU A 261 -27.89 19.19 -18.26
CA GLU A 261 -28.62 18.01 -18.75
C GLU A 261 -29.66 17.49 -17.74
N GLU A 262 -29.36 17.55 -16.44
CA GLU A 262 -30.33 17.21 -15.41
C GLU A 262 -31.52 18.19 -15.39
N VAL A 263 -31.26 19.50 -15.47
CA VAL A 263 -32.32 20.52 -15.56
C VAL A 263 -33.14 20.30 -16.84
N ARG A 264 -32.49 20.04 -17.97
CA ARG A 264 -33.17 19.76 -19.23
C ARG A 264 -34.07 18.53 -19.16
N ARG A 265 -33.63 17.46 -18.52
CA ARG A 265 -34.47 16.26 -18.28
C ARG A 265 -35.65 16.54 -17.37
N ARG A 266 -35.49 17.37 -16.33
CA ARG A 266 -36.59 17.77 -15.42
C ARG A 266 -37.60 18.70 -16.06
N LEU A 267 -37.23 19.44 -17.11
CA LEU A 267 -38.11 20.34 -17.85
C LEU A 267 -38.82 19.65 -19.04
N ALA A 268 -38.31 18.50 -19.46
CA ALA A 268 -38.86 17.76 -20.61
C ALA A 268 -39.77 16.57 -20.20
N GLY A 269 -39.92 16.28 -18.91
CA GLY A 269 -40.86 15.31 -18.34
C GLY A 269 -41.88 15.97 -17.46
#